data_7341a6886bfd8d335a61ca33a80ebd41
#
_entry.id   7341a6886bfd8d335a61ca33a80ebd41
#
_cell.length_a   1.000
_cell.length_b   1.000
_cell.length_c   1.000
_cell.angle_alpha   90.00
_cell.angle_beta   90.00
_cell.angle_gamma   90.00
#
_symmetry.space_group_name_H-M   'P 1'
#
loop_
_entity.id
_entity.type
_entity.pdbx_description
1 polymer ?
#
loop_
_entity_poly.entity_id
_entity_poly.type
_entity_poly.pdbx_seq_one_letter_code
_entity_poly.pdbx_strand_id
1 'polypeptide(L)'
;MVKLGIKIIPTAGYFSALVVDVLDGERVLVLNKFSGDKVCQFLVKDGLNTRIMPLKYSASPELAVIMFDDDNQYNATITDNVQTMVINTLTFDPLNPQPYEPIP
;
A
#
# COMPACT_ATOMS: atom_id res chain seq x y z
N MET A 1 -7.48 43.55 0.19
CA MET A 1 -7.72 42.20 0.69
C MET A 1 -6.96 41.21 -0.21
N VAL A 2 -6.03 40.51 0.38
CA VAL A 2 -5.33 39.45 -0.35
C VAL A 2 -6.20 38.18 -0.32
N LYS A 3 -6.50 37.65 -1.48
CA LYS A 3 -7.33 36.48 -1.61
C LYS A 3 -6.52 35.37 -2.31
N LEU A 4 -6.24 34.28 -1.58
CA LEU A 4 -5.61 33.10 -2.13
C LEU A 4 -6.69 32.12 -2.53
N GLY A 5 -6.86 31.88 -3.83
CA GLY A 5 -7.73 30.84 -4.34
C GLY A 5 -6.90 29.66 -4.82
N ILE A 6 -7.03 28.51 -4.17
CA ILE A 6 -6.41 27.27 -4.63
C ILE A 6 -7.50 26.46 -5.32
N LYS A 7 -7.36 26.28 -6.64
CA LYS A 7 -8.18 25.33 -7.37
C LYS A 7 -7.43 23.99 -7.44
N ILE A 8 -7.93 23.01 -6.72
CA ILE A 8 -7.47 21.64 -6.88
C ILE A 8 -8.31 21.06 -8.01
N ILE A 9 -7.69 20.89 -9.17
CA ILE A 9 -8.30 20.16 -10.28
C ILE A 9 -7.98 18.69 -10.04
N PRO A 10 -8.98 17.83 -9.78
CA PRO A 10 -8.71 16.42 -9.64
C PRO A 10 -8.21 15.88 -10.97
N THR A 11 -6.92 15.63 -11.04
CA THR A 11 -6.31 14.93 -12.17
C THR A 11 -6.23 13.45 -11.81
N ALA A 12 -6.34 12.58 -12.83
CA ALA A 12 -6.09 11.17 -12.64
C ALA A 12 -4.69 10.99 -12.05
N GLY A 13 -4.63 10.61 -10.78
CA GLY A 13 -3.36 10.37 -10.09
C GLY A 13 -2.99 8.91 -10.21
N TYR A 14 -1.90 8.62 -10.90
CA TYR A 14 -1.35 7.27 -10.97
C TYR A 14 -0.40 7.09 -9.79
N PHE A 15 -0.83 6.30 -8.84
CA PHE A 15 -0.04 5.84 -7.72
C PHE A 15 -0.01 4.33 -7.73
N SER A 16 0.59 3.75 -6.73
CA SER A 16 0.46 2.32 -6.50
C SER A 16 -0.14 2.09 -5.11
N ALA A 17 -0.68 0.91 -4.92
CA ALA A 17 -1.26 0.51 -3.65
C ALA A 17 -0.68 -0.83 -3.21
N LEU A 18 -0.34 -0.90 -1.93
CA LEU A 18 -0.12 -2.14 -1.24
C LEU A 18 -1.42 -2.50 -0.52
N VAL A 19 -2.03 -3.62 -0.90
CA VAL A 19 -3.23 -4.13 -0.27
C VAL A 19 -2.86 -5.39 0.51
N VAL A 20 -3.14 -5.40 1.80
CA VAL A 20 -2.90 -6.55 2.66
C VAL A 20 -4.22 -7.03 3.25
N ASP A 21 -4.48 -8.31 3.15
CA ASP A 21 -5.61 -8.97 3.78
C ASP A 21 -5.13 -9.58 5.09
N VAL A 22 -5.60 -9.03 6.19
CA VAL A 22 -5.05 -9.31 7.52
C VAL A 22 -6.00 -10.18 8.32
N LEU A 23 -5.44 -11.21 8.95
CA LEU A 23 -6.11 -12.01 9.96
C LEU A 23 -5.18 -12.10 11.17
N ASP A 24 -5.66 -11.60 12.31
CA ASP A 24 -4.94 -11.61 13.59
C ASP A 24 -3.59 -10.87 13.58
N GLY A 25 -3.40 -9.95 12.63
CA GLY A 25 -2.23 -9.08 12.58
C GLY A 25 -2.55 -7.67 13.06
N GLU A 26 -1.55 -6.97 13.56
CA GLU A 26 -1.73 -5.65 14.17
C GLU A 26 -0.83 -4.59 13.55
N ARG A 27 0.28 -5.00 12.97
CA ARG A 27 1.29 -4.08 12.45
C ARG A 27 1.97 -4.70 11.23
N VAL A 28 2.18 -3.88 10.21
CA VAL A 28 2.89 -4.28 8.99
C VAL A 28 4.14 -3.43 8.83
N LEU A 29 5.26 -4.10 8.58
CA LEU A 29 6.54 -3.50 8.24
C LEU A 29 6.87 -3.88 6.79
N VAL A 30 7.18 -2.88 5.98
CA VAL A 30 7.57 -3.08 4.58
C VAL A 30 9.05 -2.72 4.41
N LEU A 31 9.81 -3.66 3.88
CA LEU A 31 11.24 -3.51 3.63
C LEU A 31 11.52 -3.65 2.14
N ASN A 32 12.59 -2.97 1.69
CA ASN A 32 13.23 -3.33 0.43
C ASN A 32 14.02 -4.62 0.66
N LYS A 33 13.69 -5.69 -0.05
CA LYS A 33 14.28 -7.01 0.21
C LYS A 33 15.77 -7.07 -0.16
N PHE A 34 16.24 -6.22 -1.06
CA PHE A 34 17.63 -6.24 -1.50
C PHE A 34 18.55 -5.39 -0.61
N SER A 35 18.09 -4.24 -0.18
CA SER A 35 18.87 -3.35 0.69
C SER A 35 18.63 -3.59 2.18
N GLY A 36 17.46 -4.15 2.54
CA GLY A 36 17.04 -4.27 3.93
C GLY A 36 16.50 -2.97 4.51
N ASP A 37 16.40 -1.91 3.71
CA ASP A 37 15.93 -0.61 4.18
C ASP A 37 14.42 -0.64 4.44
N LYS A 38 14.03 0.01 5.51
CA LYS A 38 12.62 0.21 5.84
C LYS A 38 11.98 1.16 4.84
N VAL A 39 10.89 0.72 4.22
CA VAL A 39 10.08 1.54 3.32
C VAL A 39 8.98 2.26 4.12
N CYS A 40 8.20 1.51 4.87
CA CYS A 40 7.16 2.06 5.73
C CYS A 40 6.73 1.05 6.80
N GLN A 41 5.99 1.54 7.78
CA GLN A 41 5.38 0.71 8.82
C GLN A 41 4.03 1.33 9.17
N PHE A 42 3.01 0.51 9.35
CA PHE A 42 1.67 0.99 9.67
C PHE A 42 0.88 -0.04 10.47
N LEU A 43 -0.10 0.47 11.23
CA LEU A 43 -1.04 -0.37 11.96
C LEU A 43 -2.11 -0.89 11.00
N VAL A 44 -2.57 -2.11 11.26
CA VAL A 44 -3.58 -2.78 10.45
C VAL A 44 -4.69 -3.33 11.33
N LYS A 45 -5.83 -3.63 10.69
CA LYS A 45 -6.97 -4.33 11.30
C LYS A 45 -7.31 -5.53 10.46
N ASP A 46 -8.06 -6.48 11.00
CA ASP A 46 -8.54 -7.61 10.23
C ASP A 46 -9.31 -7.16 8.99
N GLY A 47 -9.10 -7.86 7.90
CA GLY A 47 -9.64 -7.55 6.59
C GLY A 47 -8.67 -6.82 5.69
N LEU A 48 -9.21 -6.12 4.70
CA LEU A 48 -8.41 -5.41 3.70
C LEU A 48 -7.88 -4.10 4.24
N ASN A 49 -6.58 -3.92 4.15
CA ASN A 49 -5.88 -2.68 4.48
C ASN A 49 -5.13 -2.20 3.25
N THR A 50 -5.24 -0.91 2.95
CA THR A 50 -4.61 -0.32 1.77
C THR A 50 -3.63 0.77 2.19
N ARG A 51 -2.43 0.71 1.65
CA ARG A 51 -1.42 1.77 1.78
C ARG A 51 -1.06 2.29 0.40
N ILE A 52 -1.27 3.59 0.18
CA ILE A 52 -0.86 4.25 -1.06
C ILE A 52 0.66 4.42 -1.04
N MET A 53 1.30 4.03 -2.12
CA MET A 53 2.75 3.96 -2.24
C MET A 53 3.21 4.68 -3.50
N PRO A 54 4.47 5.14 -3.54
CA PRO A 54 5.06 5.64 -4.77
C PRO A 54 5.00 4.60 -5.90
N LEU A 55 4.82 5.09 -7.13
CA LEU A 55 4.64 4.24 -8.31
C LEU A 55 5.85 3.32 -8.58
N LYS A 56 7.03 3.73 -8.15
CA LYS A 56 8.26 2.94 -8.36
C LYS A 56 8.18 1.52 -7.81
N TYR A 57 7.38 1.29 -6.76
CA TYR A 57 7.23 -0.03 -6.14
C TYR A 57 6.34 -0.98 -6.94
N SER A 58 5.69 -0.49 -8.00
CA SER A 58 4.94 -1.33 -8.94
C SER A 58 5.80 -1.91 -10.07
N ALA A 59 7.04 -1.44 -10.20
CA ALA A 59 7.90 -1.80 -11.33
C ALA A 59 8.50 -3.20 -11.21
N SER A 60 8.77 -3.67 -9.99
CA SER A 60 9.38 -4.98 -9.77
C SER A 60 9.04 -5.50 -8.36
N PRO A 61 9.10 -6.84 -8.14
CA PRO A 61 8.77 -7.45 -6.86
C PRO A 61 9.95 -7.33 -5.86
N GLU A 62 10.23 -6.14 -5.40
CA GLU A 62 11.39 -5.85 -4.54
C GLU A 62 11.06 -5.62 -3.07
N LEU A 63 9.81 -5.80 -2.68
CA LEU A 63 9.36 -5.59 -1.30
C LEU A 63 9.22 -6.90 -0.54
N ALA A 64 9.57 -6.84 0.74
CA ALA A 64 9.20 -7.85 1.72
C ALA A 64 8.24 -7.24 2.72
N VAL A 65 7.13 -7.91 2.97
CA VAL A 65 6.08 -7.47 3.88
C VAL A 65 6.05 -8.39 5.08
N ILE A 66 6.20 -7.81 6.26
CA ILE A 66 6.22 -8.55 7.52
C ILE A 66 5.02 -8.11 8.33
N MET A 67 4.16 -9.06 8.69
CA MET A 67 3.02 -8.82 9.55
C MET A 67 3.31 -9.34 10.95
N PHE A 68 3.18 -8.46 11.95
CA PHE A 68 3.41 -8.79 13.35
C PHE A 68 2.09 -8.93 14.10
N ASP A 69 2.09 -9.91 14.99
CA ASP A 69 1.09 -10.03 16.02
C ASP A 69 1.70 -9.54 17.34
N ASP A 70 1.35 -8.30 17.73
CA ASP A 70 1.96 -7.64 18.87
C ASP A 70 1.43 -8.16 20.24
N ASP A 71 0.40 -8.99 20.24
CA ASP A 71 -0.09 -9.66 21.46
C ASP A 71 0.56 -11.02 21.75
N ASN A 72 1.52 -11.41 20.93
CA ASN A 72 2.34 -12.63 21.07
C ASN A 72 1.55 -13.94 21.01
N GLN A 73 0.37 -13.97 20.39
CA GLN A 73 -0.39 -15.21 20.24
C GLN A 73 0.08 -16.02 19.03
N TYR A 74 0.57 -15.34 17.99
CA TYR A 74 1.03 -15.96 16.75
C TYR A 74 2.41 -15.46 16.37
N ASN A 75 3.09 -16.23 15.52
CA ASN A 75 4.38 -15.82 14.96
C ASN A 75 4.18 -14.75 13.87
N ALA A 76 5.20 -13.93 13.66
CA ALA A 76 5.22 -13.01 12.53
C ALA A 76 5.19 -13.78 11.21
N THR A 77 4.52 -13.21 10.21
CA THR A 77 4.42 -13.75 8.86
C THR A 77 5.15 -12.86 7.88
N ILE A 78 5.98 -13.46 7.03
CA ILE A 78 6.76 -12.73 6.02
C ILE A 78 6.34 -13.18 4.63
N THR A 79 6.06 -12.22 3.77
CA THR A 79 5.85 -12.42 2.34
C THR A 79 6.86 -11.60 1.57
N ASP A 80 7.69 -12.24 0.78
CA ASP A 80 8.63 -11.54 -0.08
C ASP A 80 8.16 -11.51 -1.55
N ASN A 81 8.96 -10.95 -2.44
CA ASN A 81 8.63 -10.77 -3.85
C ASN A 81 7.32 -10.01 -4.06
N VAL A 82 7.06 -9.03 -3.21
CA VAL A 82 5.87 -8.20 -3.29
C VAL A 82 6.15 -6.98 -4.15
N GLN A 83 5.23 -6.69 -5.06
CA GLN A 83 5.17 -5.42 -5.77
C GLN A 83 3.79 -4.81 -5.56
N THR A 84 3.74 -3.48 -5.57
CA THR A 84 2.47 -2.78 -5.44
C THR A 84 1.71 -2.80 -6.76
N MET A 85 0.38 -2.64 -6.70
CA MET A 85 -0.42 -2.56 -7.91
C MET A 85 -0.63 -1.11 -8.32
N VAL A 86 -0.55 -0.83 -9.63
CA VAL A 86 -0.87 0.49 -10.16
C VAL A 86 -2.36 0.75 -10.01
N ILE A 87 -2.72 1.89 -9.48
CA ILE A 87 -4.10 2.30 -9.30
C ILE A 87 -4.33 3.70 -9.86
N ASN A 88 -5.58 3.99 -10.20
CA ASN A 88 -6.04 5.35 -10.41
C ASN A 88 -6.76 5.79 -9.14
N THR A 89 -6.24 6.81 -8.46
CA THR A 89 -6.76 7.26 -7.18
C THR A 89 -8.19 7.82 -7.25
N LEU A 90 -8.65 8.19 -8.45
CA LEU A 90 -10.03 8.67 -8.64
C LEU A 90 -11.06 7.55 -8.67
N THR A 91 -10.65 6.33 -9.05
CA THR A 91 -11.59 5.20 -9.25
C THR A 91 -11.31 4.02 -8.33
N PHE A 92 -10.22 4.07 -7.57
CA PHE A 92 -9.85 2.98 -6.68
C PHE A 92 -10.88 2.80 -5.56
N ASP A 93 -11.35 1.57 -5.40
CA ASP A 93 -12.26 1.18 -4.33
C ASP A 93 -11.52 0.30 -3.31
N PRO A 94 -11.26 0.79 -2.08
CA PRO A 94 -10.59 -0.01 -1.06
C PRO A 94 -11.35 -1.27 -0.63
N LEU A 95 -12.66 -1.30 -0.83
CA LEU A 95 -13.49 -2.47 -0.50
C LEU A 95 -13.46 -3.55 -1.58
N ASN A 96 -13.09 -3.16 -2.80
CA ASN A 96 -12.92 -4.08 -3.93
C ASN A 96 -11.67 -3.64 -4.72
N PRO A 97 -10.47 -3.88 -4.16
CA PRO A 97 -9.24 -3.37 -4.76
C PRO A 97 -8.94 -4.10 -6.08
N GLN A 98 -8.81 -3.31 -7.14
CA GLN A 98 -8.45 -3.78 -8.47
C GLN A 98 -7.31 -2.94 -9.03
N PRO A 99 -6.38 -3.54 -9.78
CA PRO A 99 -5.36 -2.76 -10.47
C PRO A 99 -5.98 -1.85 -11.52
N TYR A 100 -5.26 -0.79 -11.87
CA TYR A 100 -5.67 0.09 -12.95
C TYR A 100 -5.69 -0.70 -14.26
N GLU A 101 -6.82 -0.64 -14.94
CA GLU A 101 -6.97 -1.16 -16.28
C GLU A 101 -7.26 0.01 -17.22
N PRO A 102 -6.39 0.28 -18.21
CA PRO A 102 -6.70 1.30 -19.19
C PRO A 102 -7.94 0.89 -19.99
N ILE A 103 -8.83 1.85 -20.22
CA ILE A 103 -10.00 1.64 -21.06
C ILE A 103 -9.49 1.40 -22.49
N PRO A 104 -9.86 0.27 -23.12
CA PRO A 104 -9.44 -0.02 -24.49
C PRO A 104 -9.97 0.98 -25.51
#